data_9b8a3b1ad431ce8b29043f08af79e4b1
#
_entry.id   9b8a3b1ad431ce8b29043f08af79e4b1
#
_cell.length_a   1.000
_cell.length_b   1.000
_cell.length_c   1.000
_cell.angle_alpha   90.00
_cell.angle_beta   90.00
_cell.angle_gamma   90.00
#
_symmetry.space_group_name_H-M   'P 1'
#
loop_
_entity.id
_entity.type
_entity.pdbx_description
1 polymer ?
#
loop_
_entity_poly.entity_id
_entity_poly.type
_entity_poly.pdbx_seq_one_letter_code
_entity_poly.pdbx_strand_id
1 'polypeptide(L)'
;MKRYITIFILALVATFFIGRTSVLSNELKETKASLASVEQELMEHKCKPVEDSLSEWDMFTLALMKVESEYKPTAVSDVGAKGYFQIMPIYVEEVNRVHKTNYVYEDVVRSFELSNEVFILMQEAHNKDFSMDKALVLHNGDHKWYKRRVYNAMEDIERYEEMRQMVKDANMSLI
;
A
#
# COMPACT_ATOMS: atom_id res chain seq x y z
N MET A 1 -11.36 40.52 -59.03
CA MET A 1 -10.23 40.16 -58.15
C MET A 1 -10.61 40.08 -56.68
N LYS A 2 -11.19 41.09 -56.02
CA LYS A 2 -11.48 41.06 -54.58
C LYS A 2 -12.36 39.86 -54.12
N ARG A 3 -13.38 39.45 -54.87
CA ARG A 3 -14.26 38.31 -54.56
C ARG A 3 -13.53 36.95 -54.50
N TYR A 4 -12.57 36.72 -55.40
CA TYR A 4 -11.82 35.46 -55.45
C TYR A 4 -10.81 35.35 -54.30
N ILE A 5 -10.24 36.47 -53.84
CA ILE A 5 -9.36 36.54 -52.70
C ILE A 5 -10.13 36.17 -51.42
N THR A 6 -11.35 36.71 -51.26
CA THR A 6 -12.20 36.39 -50.09
C THR A 6 -12.60 34.91 -50.03
N ILE A 7 -12.95 34.29 -51.18
CA ILE A 7 -13.27 32.87 -51.27
C ILE A 7 -12.05 32.00 -50.92
N PHE A 8 -10.86 32.38 -51.41
CA PHE A 8 -9.63 31.67 -51.14
C PHE A 8 -9.24 31.71 -49.63
N ILE A 9 -9.39 32.86 -48.98
CA ILE A 9 -9.14 33.01 -47.54
C ILE A 9 -10.13 32.17 -46.73
N LEU A 10 -11.42 32.19 -47.07
CA LEU A 10 -12.44 31.37 -46.40
C LEU A 10 -12.14 29.86 -46.56
N ALA A 11 -11.70 29.40 -47.71
CA ALA A 11 -11.31 28.02 -47.94
C ALA A 11 -10.10 27.61 -47.10
N LEU A 12 -9.07 28.48 -47.00
CA LEU A 12 -7.90 28.24 -46.14
C LEU A 12 -8.28 28.16 -44.64
N VAL A 13 -9.15 29.04 -44.18
CA VAL A 13 -9.64 29.02 -42.80
C VAL A 13 -10.44 27.75 -42.54
N ALA A 14 -11.32 27.34 -43.45
CA ALA A 14 -12.11 26.11 -43.32
C ALA A 14 -11.22 24.86 -43.25
N THR A 15 -10.19 24.76 -44.12
CA THR A 15 -9.23 23.63 -44.08
C THR A 15 -8.41 23.61 -42.80
N PHE A 16 -8.03 24.76 -42.26
CA PHE A 16 -7.34 24.84 -40.96
C PHE A 16 -8.22 24.38 -39.82
N PHE A 17 -9.49 24.77 -39.76
CA PHE A 17 -10.40 24.32 -38.76
C PHE A 17 -10.73 22.81 -38.85
N ILE A 18 -10.91 22.28 -40.08
CA ILE A 18 -11.13 20.84 -40.29
C ILE A 18 -9.91 20.02 -39.82
N GLY A 19 -8.69 20.47 -40.14
CA GLY A 19 -7.46 19.83 -39.68
C GLY A 19 -7.36 19.80 -38.14
N ARG A 20 -7.71 20.91 -37.50
CA ARG A 20 -7.63 21.02 -36.03
C ARG A 20 -8.68 20.20 -35.33
N THR A 21 -9.90 20.06 -35.87
CA THR A 21 -10.94 19.19 -35.33
C THR A 21 -10.60 17.71 -35.44
N SER A 22 -9.94 17.29 -36.54
CA SER A 22 -9.48 15.89 -36.65
C SER A 22 -8.34 15.55 -35.70
N VAL A 23 -7.40 16.47 -35.44
CA VAL A 23 -6.35 16.27 -34.44
C VAL A 23 -6.95 16.14 -33.02
N LEU A 24 -7.82 17.07 -32.62
CA LEU A 24 -8.53 17.03 -31.34
C LEU A 24 -9.38 15.77 -31.18
N SER A 25 -10.00 15.29 -32.24
CA SER A 25 -10.79 14.03 -32.22
C SER A 25 -9.89 12.82 -31.99
N ASN A 26 -8.69 12.79 -32.56
CA ASN A 26 -7.73 11.70 -32.35
C ASN A 26 -7.15 11.73 -30.92
N GLU A 27 -6.75 12.90 -30.42
CA GLU A 27 -6.28 13.05 -29.05
C GLU A 27 -7.35 12.63 -28.04
N LEU A 28 -8.62 13.00 -28.25
CA LEU A 28 -9.73 12.57 -27.41
C LEU A 28 -9.96 11.05 -27.44
N LYS A 29 -9.76 10.42 -28.61
CA LYS A 29 -9.89 8.97 -28.77
C LYS A 29 -8.76 8.22 -28.05
N GLU A 30 -7.53 8.71 -28.16
CA GLU A 30 -6.37 8.15 -27.45
C GLU A 30 -6.50 8.30 -25.93
N THR A 31 -6.96 9.47 -25.46
CA THR A 31 -7.17 9.71 -24.04
C THR A 31 -8.27 8.81 -23.47
N LYS A 32 -9.36 8.59 -24.20
CA LYS A 32 -10.42 7.65 -23.81
C LYS A 32 -9.94 6.21 -23.80
N ALA A 33 -9.12 5.79 -24.74
CA ALA A 33 -8.54 4.44 -24.76
C ALA A 33 -7.59 4.23 -23.58
N SER A 34 -6.76 5.21 -23.25
CA SER A 34 -5.88 5.19 -22.08
C SER A 34 -6.68 5.15 -20.77
N LEU A 35 -7.75 5.94 -20.66
CA LEU A 35 -8.61 5.90 -19.49
C LEU A 35 -9.28 4.52 -19.31
N ALA A 36 -9.78 3.93 -20.40
CA ALA A 36 -10.40 2.60 -20.34
C ALA A 36 -9.40 1.51 -19.93
N SER A 37 -8.13 1.59 -20.35
CA SER A 37 -7.09 0.65 -19.92
C SER A 37 -6.77 0.79 -18.44
N VAL A 38 -6.69 2.01 -17.92
CA VAL A 38 -6.46 2.26 -16.49
C VAL A 38 -7.66 1.82 -15.63
N GLU A 39 -8.89 2.04 -16.11
CA GLU A 39 -10.09 1.55 -15.44
C GLU A 39 -10.13 0.01 -15.41
N GLN A 40 -9.69 -0.64 -16.47
CA GLN A 40 -9.59 -2.11 -16.52
C GLN A 40 -8.53 -2.64 -15.57
N GLU A 41 -7.32 -2.05 -15.55
CA GLU A 41 -6.27 -2.39 -14.58
C GLU A 41 -6.74 -2.18 -13.14
N LEU A 42 -7.46 -1.09 -12.88
CA LEU A 42 -8.04 -0.81 -11.56
C LEU A 42 -9.10 -1.84 -11.16
N MET A 43 -9.95 -2.28 -12.11
CA MET A 43 -10.92 -3.34 -11.86
C MET A 43 -10.24 -4.69 -11.63
N GLU A 44 -9.23 -5.05 -12.39
CA GLU A 44 -8.45 -6.27 -12.18
C GLU A 44 -7.74 -6.29 -10.82
N HIS A 45 -7.22 -5.13 -10.37
CA HIS A 45 -6.65 -5.00 -9.01
C HIS A 45 -7.71 -5.08 -7.90
N LYS A 46 -8.91 -4.52 -8.14
CA LYS A 46 -10.03 -4.59 -7.17
C LYS A 46 -10.74 -5.95 -7.16
N CYS A 47 -10.67 -6.70 -8.26
CA CYS A 47 -11.32 -8.00 -8.42
C CYS A 47 -10.38 -9.20 -8.26
N LYS A 48 -9.10 -9.00 -7.89
CA LYS A 48 -8.35 -10.13 -7.34
C LYS A 48 -9.10 -10.57 -6.09
N PRO A 49 -9.56 -11.85 -6.01
CA PRO A 49 -10.07 -12.35 -4.74
C PRO A 49 -8.97 -12.02 -3.73
N VAL A 50 -9.30 -11.22 -2.72
CA VAL A 50 -8.46 -11.16 -1.52
C VAL A 50 -8.33 -12.60 -1.10
N GLU A 51 -7.14 -13.14 -1.15
CA GLU A 51 -6.88 -14.48 -0.65
C GLU A 51 -7.45 -14.45 0.76
N ASP A 52 -8.50 -15.24 1.00
CA ASP A 52 -9.41 -15.08 2.13
C ASP A 52 -8.76 -15.55 3.46
N SER A 53 -7.46 -15.84 3.39
CA SER A 53 -6.59 -16.21 4.49
C SER A 53 -5.41 -15.24 4.61
N LEU A 54 -5.10 -14.83 5.83
CA LEU A 54 -3.90 -14.06 6.12
C LEU A 54 -2.66 -14.90 5.82
N SER A 55 -1.65 -14.31 5.19
CA SER A 55 -0.35 -14.94 5.08
C SER A 55 0.31 -15.05 6.46
N GLU A 56 1.29 -15.93 6.59
CA GLU A 56 2.07 -16.08 7.83
C GLU A 56 2.74 -14.75 8.23
N TRP A 57 3.21 -13.97 7.24
CA TRP A 57 3.78 -12.66 7.48
C TRP A 57 2.75 -11.60 7.91
N ASP A 58 1.52 -11.67 7.39
CA ASP A 58 0.44 -10.78 7.83
C ASP A 58 0.05 -11.09 9.29
N MET A 59 -0.07 -12.37 9.65
CA MET A 59 -0.33 -12.78 11.02
C MET A 59 0.78 -12.33 11.97
N PHE A 60 2.03 -12.48 11.56
CA PHE A 60 3.19 -11.97 12.30
C PHE A 60 3.14 -10.45 12.50
N THR A 61 2.83 -9.70 11.45
CA THR A 61 2.74 -8.23 11.50
C THR A 61 1.63 -7.78 12.43
N LEU A 62 0.46 -8.43 12.37
CA LEU A 62 -0.66 -8.17 13.28
C LEU A 62 -0.30 -8.52 14.73
N ALA A 63 0.39 -9.63 14.96
CA ALA A 63 0.85 -10.03 16.28
C ALA A 63 1.85 -9.03 16.87
N LEU A 64 2.76 -8.53 16.04
CA LEU A 64 3.70 -7.48 16.42
C LEU A 64 2.95 -6.21 16.88
N MET A 65 2.01 -5.72 16.08
CA MET A 65 1.19 -4.55 16.41
C MET A 65 0.37 -4.77 17.69
N LYS A 66 -0.15 -5.98 17.91
CA LYS A 66 -0.85 -6.34 19.13
C LYS A 66 0.02 -6.18 20.38
N VAL A 67 1.27 -6.62 20.28
CA VAL A 67 2.23 -6.57 21.39
C VAL A 67 2.74 -5.16 21.64
N GLU A 68 2.96 -4.37 20.58
CA GLU A 68 3.54 -3.02 20.65
C GLU A 68 2.53 -1.96 21.11
N SER A 69 1.34 -1.98 20.59
CA SER A 69 0.38 -0.89 20.79
C SER A 69 -1.04 -1.32 21.13
N GLU A 70 -1.36 -2.62 21.15
CA GLU A 70 -2.73 -3.12 21.15
C GLU A 70 -3.58 -2.50 20.01
N TYR A 71 -2.95 -2.33 18.83
CA TYR A 71 -3.54 -1.69 17.64
C TYR A 71 -3.91 -0.21 17.83
N LYS A 72 -3.32 0.48 18.82
CA LYS A 72 -3.62 1.89 19.10
C LYS A 72 -2.69 2.82 18.29
N PRO A 73 -3.21 3.61 17.33
CA PRO A 73 -2.39 4.52 16.52
C PRO A 73 -1.76 5.67 17.34
N THR A 74 -2.33 5.96 18.50
CA THR A 74 -1.89 7.04 19.39
C THR A 74 -0.98 6.56 20.54
N ALA A 75 -0.59 5.28 20.53
CA ALA A 75 0.27 4.74 21.56
C ALA A 75 1.64 5.44 21.57
N VAL A 76 2.12 5.79 22.75
CA VAL A 76 3.45 6.38 22.96
C VAL A 76 4.08 5.66 24.15
N SER A 77 5.30 5.15 23.97
CA SER A 77 6.05 4.52 25.07
C SER A 77 6.83 5.54 25.90
N ASP A 78 7.30 5.12 27.06
CA ASP A 78 8.12 5.94 27.96
C ASP A 78 9.46 6.41 27.31
N VAL A 79 9.92 5.68 26.29
CA VAL A 79 11.14 6.02 25.54
C VAL A 79 10.84 6.80 24.26
N GLY A 80 9.56 7.14 23.99
CA GLY A 80 9.15 7.97 22.86
C GLY A 80 8.87 7.21 21.55
N ALA A 81 8.81 5.88 21.56
CA ALA A 81 8.33 5.12 20.42
C ALA A 81 6.82 5.35 20.22
N LYS A 82 6.35 5.43 18.96
CA LYS A 82 4.98 5.84 18.66
C LYS A 82 4.29 4.92 17.65
N GLY A 83 2.96 4.95 17.70
CA GLY A 83 2.07 4.38 16.71
C GLY A 83 1.90 2.87 16.79
N TYR A 84 1.35 2.28 15.75
CA TYR A 84 1.01 0.86 15.68
C TYR A 84 2.17 -0.07 15.96
N PHE A 85 3.34 0.23 15.39
CA PHE A 85 4.57 -0.57 15.48
C PHE A 85 5.55 -0.03 16.52
N GLN A 86 5.20 1.01 17.30
CA GLN A 86 6.11 1.65 18.25
C GLN A 86 7.46 2.03 17.60
N ILE A 87 7.38 2.70 16.45
CA ILE A 87 8.56 3.10 15.67
C ILE A 87 9.26 4.26 16.35
N MET A 88 10.59 4.23 16.36
CA MET A 88 11.46 5.31 16.81
C MET A 88 11.90 6.19 15.62
N PRO A 89 12.24 7.49 15.81
CA PRO A 89 12.72 8.35 14.74
C PRO A 89 13.89 7.76 13.95
N ILE A 90 14.87 7.16 14.64
CA ILE A 90 16.05 6.54 14.02
C ILE A 90 15.69 5.40 13.05
N TYR A 91 14.57 4.74 13.26
CA TYR A 91 14.09 3.68 12.37
C TYR A 91 13.70 4.26 10.99
N VAL A 92 12.98 5.39 11.00
CA VAL A 92 12.58 6.11 9.78
C VAL A 92 13.79 6.73 9.09
N GLU A 93 14.71 7.28 9.86
CA GLU A 93 15.98 7.82 9.35
C GLU A 93 16.80 6.76 8.62
N GLU A 94 16.89 5.55 9.17
CA GLU A 94 17.62 4.43 8.56
C GLU A 94 16.95 3.99 7.25
N VAL A 95 15.62 3.86 7.21
CA VAL A 95 14.87 3.55 5.97
C VAL A 95 15.11 4.64 4.91
N ASN A 96 14.99 5.91 5.29
CA ASN A 96 15.25 7.02 4.39
C ASN A 96 16.68 7.00 3.84
N ARG A 97 17.65 6.66 4.68
CA ARG A 97 19.07 6.58 4.31
C ARG A 97 19.32 5.47 3.29
N VAL A 98 18.76 4.27 3.52
CA VAL A 98 19.02 3.08 2.69
C VAL A 98 18.25 3.15 1.36
N HIS A 99 16.97 3.47 1.42
CA HIS A 99 16.07 3.45 0.25
C HIS A 99 16.03 4.78 -0.51
N LYS A 100 16.74 5.83 0.00
CA LYS A 100 16.74 7.18 -0.59
C LYS A 100 15.34 7.80 -0.65
N THR A 101 14.54 7.50 0.36
CA THR A 101 13.19 8.06 0.57
C THR A 101 13.24 9.30 1.47
N ASN A 102 12.09 9.91 1.70
CA ASN A 102 11.95 11.12 2.51
C ASN A 102 10.73 11.05 3.44
N TYR A 103 10.48 9.88 4.04
CA TYR A 103 9.40 9.73 5.01
C TYR A 103 9.57 10.70 6.18
N VAL A 104 8.45 11.33 6.57
CA VAL A 104 8.38 12.18 7.75
C VAL A 104 7.91 11.33 8.93
N TYR A 105 8.66 11.30 10.01
CA TYR A 105 8.38 10.46 11.18
C TYR A 105 6.96 10.59 11.71
N GLU A 106 6.46 11.85 11.89
CA GLU A 106 5.12 12.09 12.42
C GLU A 106 3.99 11.60 11.49
N ASP A 107 4.23 11.56 10.18
CA ASP A 107 3.27 11.01 9.22
C ASP A 107 3.27 9.48 9.27
N VAL A 108 4.48 8.88 9.34
CA VAL A 108 4.65 7.43 9.45
C VAL A 108 3.91 6.89 10.68
N VAL A 109 4.15 7.44 11.85
CA VAL A 109 3.60 6.88 13.10
C VAL A 109 2.09 7.08 13.26
N ARG A 110 1.46 7.95 12.47
CA ARG A 110 0.01 8.21 12.47
C ARG A 110 -0.76 7.37 11.45
N SER A 111 -0.10 6.88 10.40
CA SER A 111 -0.70 6.06 9.36
C SER A 111 -0.30 4.60 9.53
N PHE A 112 -1.28 3.70 9.47
CA PHE A 112 -1.00 2.26 9.43
C PHE A 112 -0.23 1.90 8.17
N GLU A 113 -0.66 2.40 7.02
CA GLU A 113 -0.08 2.13 5.71
C GLU A 113 1.39 2.52 5.67
N LEU A 114 1.72 3.76 6.09
CA LEU A 114 3.10 4.24 6.10
C LEU A 114 3.95 3.51 7.15
N SER A 115 3.41 3.20 8.31
CA SER A 115 4.10 2.42 9.34
C SER A 115 4.46 1.03 8.85
N ASN A 116 3.51 0.35 8.19
CA ASN A 116 3.71 -0.98 7.62
C ASN A 116 4.72 -0.94 6.46
N GLU A 117 4.62 0.04 5.58
CA GLU A 117 5.56 0.23 4.48
C GLU A 117 6.99 0.44 4.99
N VAL A 118 7.19 1.33 5.95
CA VAL A 118 8.49 1.59 6.57
C VAL A 118 9.01 0.35 7.31
N PHE A 119 8.13 -0.43 7.96
CA PHE A 119 8.51 -1.69 8.57
C PHE A 119 9.02 -2.71 7.54
N ILE A 120 8.33 -2.86 6.41
CA ILE A 120 8.74 -3.74 5.31
C ILE A 120 10.07 -3.29 4.70
N LEU A 121 10.23 -2.00 4.40
CA LEU A 121 11.46 -1.44 3.85
C LEU A 121 12.69 -1.68 4.77
N MET A 122 12.50 -1.65 6.08
CA MET A 122 13.54 -2.03 7.03
C MET A 122 13.92 -3.51 6.89
N GLN A 123 12.94 -4.40 6.66
CA GLN A 123 13.21 -5.81 6.43
C GLN A 123 13.97 -6.01 5.12
N GLU A 124 13.55 -5.37 4.04
CA GLU A 124 14.25 -5.40 2.75
C GLU A 124 15.72 -4.97 2.86
N ALA A 125 15.99 -3.96 3.69
CA ALA A 125 17.34 -3.46 3.92
C ALA A 125 18.22 -4.45 4.70
N HIS A 126 17.68 -5.03 5.78
CA HIS A 126 18.49 -5.71 6.80
C HIS A 126 18.08 -7.16 7.08
N ASN A 127 16.98 -7.65 6.51
CA ASN A 127 16.40 -8.98 6.73
C ASN A 127 15.86 -9.57 5.41
N LYS A 128 16.70 -9.73 4.43
CA LYS A 128 16.33 -10.15 3.07
C LYS A 128 15.56 -11.48 2.99
N ASP A 129 15.75 -12.33 3.99
CA ASP A 129 15.08 -13.62 4.09
C ASP A 129 13.68 -13.50 4.72
N PHE A 130 13.29 -12.30 5.16
CA PHE A 130 12.06 -12.05 5.91
C PHE A 130 11.88 -12.99 7.10
N SER A 131 12.98 -13.32 7.78
CA SER A 131 12.95 -14.12 9.00
C SER A 131 12.26 -13.33 10.13
N MET A 132 11.22 -13.90 10.72
CA MET A 132 10.47 -13.29 11.83
C MET A 132 11.37 -13.07 13.05
N ASP A 133 12.20 -14.03 13.38
CA ASP A 133 13.17 -13.89 14.47
C ASP A 133 14.11 -12.71 14.29
N LYS A 134 14.61 -12.52 13.06
CA LYS A 134 15.49 -11.41 12.73
C LYS A 134 14.75 -10.09 12.71
N ALA A 135 13.48 -10.09 12.25
CA ALA A 135 12.62 -8.92 12.31
C ALA A 135 12.42 -8.45 13.75
N LEU A 136 12.16 -9.37 14.69
CA LEU A 136 12.02 -9.05 16.11
C LEU A 136 13.31 -8.51 16.73
N VAL A 137 14.46 -9.06 16.34
CA VAL A 137 15.77 -8.55 16.77
C VAL A 137 16.03 -7.14 16.26
N LEU A 138 15.74 -6.87 14.99
CA LEU A 138 15.87 -5.54 14.39
C LEU A 138 14.94 -4.52 15.03
N HIS A 139 13.78 -4.97 15.48
CA HIS A 139 12.74 -4.10 16.03
C HIS A 139 12.98 -3.75 17.51
N ASN A 140 13.28 -4.73 18.33
CA ASN A 140 13.36 -4.56 19.79
C ASN A 140 14.55 -5.30 20.45
N GLY A 141 15.56 -5.69 19.68
CA GLY A 141 16.70 -6.44 20.20
C GLY A 141 16.40 -7.93 20.50
N ASP A 142 17.42 -8.67 20.90
CA ASP A 142 17.32 -10.14 21.11
C ASP A 142 16.77 -10.48 22.51
N HIS A 143 15.51 -10.16 22.76
CA HIS A 143 14.81 -10.45 24.01
C HIS A 143 13.88 -11.65 23.91
N LYS A 144 14.22 -12.77 24.54
CA LYS A 144 13.40 -14.02 24.52
C LYS A 144 11.95 -13.82 25.00
N TRP A 145 11.75 -12.97 26.00
CA TRP A 145 10.42 -12.67 26.51
C TRP A 145 9.55 -11.92 25.48
N TYR A 146 10.17 -11.03 24.71
CA TYR A 146 9.52 -10.26 23.65
C TYR A 146 9.11 -11.17 22.49
N LYS A 147 10.05 -11.97 21.98
CA LYS A 147 9.78 -12.97 20.93
C LYS A 147 8.62 -13.87 21.33
N ARG A 148 8.64 -14.42 22.57
CA ARG A 148 7.57 -15.28 23.06
C ARG A 148 6.21 -14.58 23.07
N ARG A 149 6.14 -13.29 23.46
CA ARG A 149 4.87 -12.53 23.44
C ARG A 149 4.33 -12.38 22.03
N VAL A 150 5.17 -12.09 21.03
CA VAL A 150 4.75 -11.94 19.63
C VAL A 150 4.29 -13.28 19.07
N TYR A 151 5.03 -14.36 19.30
CA TYR A 151 4.61 -15.70 18.82
C TYR A 151 3.32 -16.19 19.48
N ASN A 152 3.12 -15.97 20.76
CA ASN A 152 1.86 -16.29 21.42
C ASN A 152 0.68 -15.48 20.83
N ALA A 153 0.90 -14.19 20.53
CA ALA A 153 -0.12 -13.37 19.89
C ALA A 153 -0.40 -13.84 18.45
N MET A 154 0.61 -14.35 17.75
CA MET A 154 0.44 -14.95 16.41
C MET A 154 -0.39 -16.23 16.46
N GLU A 155 -0.13 -17.13 17.39
CA GLU A 155 -0.94 -18.35 17.63
C GLU A 155 -2.41 -18.02 17.94
N ASP A 156 -2.68 -16.94 18.68
CA ASP A 156 -4.04 -16.48 18.96
C ASP A 156 -4.76 -15.97 17.71
N ILE A 157 -4.03 -15.26 16.82
CA ILE A 157 -4.56 -14.78 15.54
C ILE A 157 -4.84 -15.96 14.60
N GLU A 158 -3.93 -16.91 14.48
CA GLU A 158 -4.08 -18.12 13.67
C GLU A 158 -5.33 -18.91 14.10
N ARG A 159 -5.49 -19.13 15.38
CA ARG A 159 -6.67 -19.81 15.94
C ARG A 159 -7.97 -19.07 15.66
N TYR A 160 -7.95 -17.72 15.68
CA TYR A 160 -9.10 -16.92 15.32
C TYR A 160 -9.46 -17.06 13.83
N GLU A 161 -8.46 -17.05 12.94
CA GLU A 161 -8.67 -17.23 11.49
C GLU A 161 -9.21 -18.63 11.16
N GLU A 162 -8.71 -19.69 11.83
CA GLU A 162 -9.26 -21.05 11.71
C GLU A 162 -10.74 -21.09 12.08
N MET A 163 -11.11 -20.50 13.23
CA MET A 163 -12.51 -20.44 13.66
C MET A 163 -13.38 -19.65 12.66
N ARG A 164 -12.87 -18.53 12.15
CA ARG A 164 -13.55 -17.70 11.14
C ARG A 164 -13.81 -18.51 9.87
N GLN A 165 -12.85 -19.28 9.40
CA GLN A 165 -12.98 -20.13 8.22
C GLN A 165 -13.99 -21.26 8.45
N MET A 166 -13.96 -21.95 9.61
CA MET A 166 -14.94 -22.98 9.94
C MET A 166 -16.38 -22.44 9.93
N VAL A 167 -16.61 -21.25 10.46
CA VAL A 167 -17.95 -20.61 10.45
C VAL A 167 -18.39 -20.27 9.02
N LYS A 168 -17.47 -19.79 8.19
CA LYS A 168 -17.74 -19.50 6.79
C LYS A 168 -18.12 -20.75 6.00
N ASP A 169 -17.36 -21.83 6.19
CA ASP A 169 -17.62 -23.12 5.51
C ASP A 169 -18.95 -23.73 5.97
N ALA A 170 -19.28 -23.64 7.27
CA ALA A 170 -20.56 -24.07 7.79
C ALA A 170 -21.73 -23.29 7.20
N ASN A 171 -21.60 -21.97 7.04
CA ASN A 171 -22.65 -21.14 6.42
C ASN A 171 -22.82 -21.42 4.93
N MET A 172 -21.72 -21.71 4.19
CA MET A 172 -21.80 -22.07 2.77
C MET A 172 -22.46 -23.44 2.55
N SER A 173 -22.39 -24.35 3.51
CA SER A 173 -23.01 -25.69 3.43
C SER A 173 -24.53 -25.67 3.64
N LEU A 174 -25.10 -24.54 4.07
CA LEU A 174 -26.54 -24.36 4.34
C LEU A 174 -27.31 -23.71 3.18
N ILE A 175 -26.64 -23.37 2.08
CA ILE A 175 -27.23 -22.79 0.86
C ILE A 175 -27.25 -23.82 -0.28
#